data_597fb4d2679208eb8f9a285b1cf2929b
#
_entry.id   597fb4d2679208eb8f9a285b1cf2929b
#
_cell.length_a   1.000
_cell.length_b   1.000
_cell.length_c   1.000
_cell.angle_alpha   90.00
_cell.angle_beta   90.00
_cell.angle_gamma   90.00
#
_symmetry.space_group_name_H-M   'P 1'
#
loop_
_entity.id
_entity.type
_entity.pdbx_description
1 polymer ?
#
loop_
_entity_poly.entity_id
_entity_poly.type
_entity_poly.pdbx_seq_one_letter_code
_entity_poly.pdbx_strand_id
1 'polypeptide(L)'
;NESEEWNGSTWTEGNNLNTGRGSACGFGTQTAAVMAGGHDQQTTTEKYDGTDWTNSGALGTGRRYLAGAGTQTAGVAFGGYAPPSPPAGFGLTEEFDGSSWTESGDLSTVRFALGGTGTQTAALAFGGATPPAVNSTEEYNGSSWTAGGNMVAVNKSNQGAGTQTAGLTFGGASTGTQTLGYDGTSWSIRPSLATGRSYFAGFGTDTAAIAAGNNPAATTVEEYTGDVETITAQTLTTS
;
A
#
# COMPACT_ATOMS: atom_id res chain seq x y z
N ASN A 1 -5.21 4.73 16.23
CA ASN A 1 -6.38 3.95 15.75
C ASN A 1 -7.46 4.81 15.10
N GLU A 2 -7.19 6.10 14.88
CA GLU A 2 -8.12 7.03 14.22
C GLU A 2 -8.31 6.67 12.77
N SER A 3 -9.51 6.91 12.23
CA SER A 3 -9.81 6.82 10.81
C SER A 3 -10.58 8.06 10.33
N GLU A 4 -10.30 8.46 9.11
CA GLU A 4 -10.92 9.60 8.45
C GLU A 4 -11.38 9.19 7.05
N GLU A 5 -12.49 9.76 6.59
CA GLU A 5 -13.09 9.52 5.30
C GLU A 5 -12.97 10.74 4.39
N TRP A 6 -12.59 10.51 3.13
CA TRP A 6 -12.46 11.52 2.10
C TRP A 6 -13.68 11.55 1.19
N ASN A 7 -14.34 12.70 1.08
CA ASN A 7 -15.53 12.87 0.22
C ASN A 7 -15.26 13.54 -1.14
N GLY A 8 -13.98 13.69 -1.50
CA GLY A 8 -13.54 14.40 -2.72
C GLY A 8 -13.20 15.88 -2.46
N SER A 9 -13.41 16.41 -1.25
CA SER A 9 -13.08 17.79 -0.91
C SER A 9 -12.64 17.99 0.54
N THR A 10 -13.17 17.20 1.47
CA THR A 10 -12.88 17.30 2.91
C THR A 10 -12.74 15.92 3.54
N TRP A 11 -11.94 15.86 4.61
CA TRP A 11 -11.86 14.70 5.49
C TRP A 11 -12.87 14.83 6.62
N THR A 12 -13.47 13.72 7.00
CA THR A 12 -14.40 13.60 8.12
C THR A 12 -13.97 12.45 9.01
N GLU A 13 -13.96 12.67 10.31
CA GLU A 13 -13.64 11.64 11.30
C GLU A 13 -14.67 10.49 11.22
N GLY A 14 -14.16 9.26 11.10
CA GLY A 14 -14.92 8.01 11.13
C GLY A 14 -14.72 7.28 12.44
N ASN A 15 -15.38 6.14 12.62
CA ASN A 15 -15.19 5.30 13.80
C ASN A 15 -13.80 4.63 13.78
N ASN A 16 -13.19 4.57 14.95
CA ASN A 16 -11.81 4.12 15.13
C ASN A 16 -11.64 2.61 14.97
N LEU A 17 -10.45 2.18 14.49
CA LEU A 17 -10.04 0.78 14.58
C LEU A 17 -10.08 0.29 16.04
N ASN A 18 -10.49 -0.96 16.24
CA ASN A 18 -10.48 -1.59 17.55
C ASN A 18 -9.06 -1.75 18.12
N THR A 19 -8.08 -1.93 17.25
CA THR A 19 -6.68 -2.08 17.62
C THR A 19 -5.82 -1.03 16.92
N GLY A 20 -5.16 -0.17 17.71
CA GLY A 20 -4.20 0.80 17.17
C GLY A 20 -3.04 0.08 16.48
N ARG A 21 -2.73 0.50 15.26
CA ARG A 21 -1.69 -0.12 14.44
C ARG A 21 -0.95 0.88 13.56
N GLY A 22 0.34 0.67 13.37
CA GLY A 22 1.14 1.41 12.41
C GLY A 22 1.86 0.45 11.47
N SER A 23 2.19 0.91 10.27
CA SER A 23 2.88 0.12 9.25
C SER A 23 2.14 -1.18 8.87
N ALA A 24 0.82 -1.17 8.97
CA ALA A 24 -0.09 -2.20 8.48
C ALA A 24 -0.28 -2.05 6.97
N CYS A 25 -0.85 -3.05 6.31
CA CYS A 25 -1.38 -2.88 4.97
C CYS A 25 -2.88 -2.59 5.02
N GLY A 26 -3.34 -1.80 4.03
CA GLY A 26 -4.76 -1.53 3.81
C GLY A 26 -5.12 -1.73 2.35
N PHE A 27 -6.34 -2.20 2.08
CA PHE A 27 -6.89 -2.33 0.75
C PHE A 27 -8.43 -2.35 0.79
N GLY A 28 -9.06 -2.25 -0.39
CA GLY A 28 -10.52 -2.20 -0.52
C GLY A 28 -11.02 -0.83 -0.98
N THR A 29 -12.23 -0.48 -0.57
CA THR A 29 -12.87 0.81 -0.86
C THR A 29 -13.19 1.54 0.45
N GLN A 30 -13.55 2.81 0.37
CA GLN A 30 -13.93 3.61 1.53
C GLN A 30 -15.05 2.99 2.39
N THR A 31 -16.01 2.31 1.76
CA THR A 31 -17.13 1.66 2.45
C THR A 31 -16.93 0.15 2.67
N ALA A 32 -15.82 -0.41 2.24
CA ALA A 32 -15.48 -1.81 2.37
C ALA A 32 -13.96 -2.02 2.37
N ALA A 33 -13.30 -1.59 3.44
CA ALA A 33 -11.84 -1.66 3.59
C ALA A 33 -11.40 -2.81 4.49
N VAL A 34 -10.14 -3.18 4.37
CA VAL A 34 -9.42 -4.11 5.23
C VAL A 34 -8.14 -3.45 5.72
N MET A 35 -7.84 -3.64 7.01
CA MET A 35 -6.52 -3.34 7.61
C MET A 35 -5.96 -4.59 8.25
N ALA A 36 -4.73 -4.98 7.90
CA ALA A 36 -4.11 -6.21 8.38
C ALA A 36 -2.65 -6.00 8.81
N GLY A 37 -2.23 -6.72 9.86
CA GLY A 37 -0.88 -6.66 10.39
C GLY A 37 -0.57 -5.36 11.14
N GLY A 38 0.72 -5.02 11.23
CA GLY A 38 1.19 -3.80 11.87
C GLY A 38 2.32 -4.01 12.88
N HIS A 39 2.64 -2.95 13.62
CA HIS A 39 3.66 -2.99 14.67
C HIS A 39 3.40 -4.12 15.68
N ASP A 40 4.43 -4.49 16.45
CA ASP A 40 4.39 -5.55 17.45
C ASP A 40 4.01 -6.93 16.90
N GLN A 41 4.28 -7.15 15.59
CA GLN A 41 4.01 -8.41 14.89
C GLN A 41 2.52 -8.80 14.95
N GLN A 42 1.64 -7.81 14.82
CA GLN A 42 0.21 -8.07 14.84
C GLN A 42 -0.19 -8.97 13.68
N THR A 43 -1.02 -9.98 14.01
CA THR A 43 -1.71 -10.83 13.03
C THR A 43 -3.12 -10.34 12.75
N THR A 44 -3.65 -9.46 13.59
CA THR A 44 -5.05 -9.04 13.56
C THR A 44 -5.42 -8.37 12.24
N THR A 45 -6.63 -8.67 11.79
CA THR A 45 -7.28 -8.04 10.64
C THR A 45 -8.58 -7.40 11.07
N GLU A 46 -8.86 -6.22 10.59
CA GLU A 46 -10.13 -5.53 10.79
C GLU A 46 -10.75 -5.14 9.44
N LYS A 47 -12.06 -5.22 9.37
CA LYS A 47 -12.87 -4.85 8.19
C LYS A 47 -13.74 -3.65 8.52
N TYR A 48 -13.80 -2.70 7.60
CA TYR A 48 -14.66 -1.52 7.66
C TYR A 48 -15.90 -1.72 6.79
N ASP A 49 -17.09 -1.43 7.30
CA ASP A 49 -18.35 -1.57 6.56
C ASP A 49 -18.93 -0.24 6.05
N GLY A 50 -18.16 0.84 6.17
CA GLY A 50 -18.59 2.20 5.87
C GLY A 50 -19.06 2.96 7.11
N THR A 51 -19.02 2.32 8.30
CA THR A 51 -19.41 2.92 9.58
C THR A 51 -18.47 2.44 10.68
N ASP A 52 -18.32 1.13 10.85
CA ASP A 52 -17.59 0.54 11.96
C ASP A 52 -16.50 -0.43 11.51
N TRP A 53 -15.46 -0.56 12.34
CA TRP A 53 -14.42 -1.56 12.19
C TRP A 53 -14.76 -2.82 13.00
N THR A 54 -14.68 -3.98 12.37
CA THR A 54 -14.94 -5.28 12.99
C THR A 54 -13.76 -6.22 12.80
N ASN A 55 -13.43 -7.02 13.84
CA ASN A 55 -12.37 -8.03 13.75
C ASN A 55 -12.73 -9.13 12.75
N SER A 56 -11.71 -9.62 12.04
CA SER A 56 -11.81 -10.70 11.06
C SER A 56 -10.68 -11.71 11.26
N GLY A 57 -10.55 -12.69 10.36
CA GLY A 57 -9.51 -13.72 10.41
C GLY A 57 -8.10 -13.13 10.45
N ALA A 58 -7.23 -13.70 11.27
CA ALA A 58 -5.87 -13.23 11.47
C ALA A 58 -4.92 -13.75 10.38
N LEU A 59 -3.88 -12.97 10.04
CA LEU A 59 -2.73 -13.42 9.26
C LEU A 59 -2.05 -14.62 9.93
N GLY A 60 -1.56 -15.57 9.15
CA GLY A 60 -0.76 -16.70 9.66
C GLY A 60 0.55 -16.24 10.30
N THR A 61 1.15 -15.18 9.77
CA THR A 61 2.39 -14.59 10.33
C THR A 61 2.23 -13.09 10.56
N GLY A 62 2.37 -12.68 11.82
CA GLY A 62 2.33 -11.27 12.21
C GLY A 62 3.52 -10.49 11.67
N ARG A 63 3.25 -9.38 10.96
CA ARG A 63 4.29 -8.59 10.31
C ARG A 63 3.86 -7.14 10.05
N ARG A 64 4.84 -6.28 9.90
CA ARG A 64 4.69 -4.86 9.58
C ARG A 64 5.40 -4.52 8.26
N TYR A 65 5.16 -3.33 7.72
CA TYR A 65 5.75 -2.87 6.45
C TYR A 65 5.47 -3.81 5.27
N LEU A 66 4.36 -4.52 5.32
CA LEU A 66 3.80 -5.33 4.25
C LEU A 66 2.98 -4.45 3.31
N ALA A 67 2.77 -4.91 2.09
CA ALA A 67 1.82 -4.30 1.16
C ALA A 67 0.57 -5.17 1.01
N GLY A 68 -0.50 -4.58 0.49
CA GLY A 68 -1.75 -5.28 0.23
C GLY A 68 -2.45 -4.74 -1.01
N ALA A 69 -3.30 -5.57 -1.58
CA ALA A 69 -4.12 -5.23 -2.74
C ALA A 69 -5.44 -6.01 -2.74
N GLY A 70 -6.41 -5.57 -3.52
CA GLY A 70 -7.68 -6.26 -3.71
C GLY A 70 -8.87 -5.59 -3.04
N THR A 71 -9.89 -6.41 -2.76
CA THR A 71 -11.15 -5.98 -2.14
C THR A 71 -11.34 -6.63 -0.76
N GLN A 72 -12.35 -6.17 -0.01
CA GLN A 72 -12.66 -6.72 1.31
C GLN A 72 -12.97 -8.23 1.31
N THR A 73 -13.40 -8.79 0.20
CA THR A 73 -13.76 -10.21 0.04
C THR A 73 -12.79 -11.01 -0.82
N ALA A 74 -11.79 -10.35 -1.41
CA ALA A 74 -10.76 -10.96 -2.24
C ALA A 74 -9.49 -10.08 -2.18
N GLY A 75 -8.71 -10.25 -1.11
CA GLY A 75 -7.51 -9.47 -0.84
C GLY A 75 -6.25 -10.31 -0.85
N VAL A 76 -5.11 -9.66 -0.95
CA VAL A 76 -3.79 -10.28 -0.85
C VAL A 76 -2.85 -9.37 -0.06
N ALA A 77 -2.06 -9.96 0.85
CA ALA A 77 -1.01 -9.27 1.60
C ALA A 77 0.33 -9.94 1.36
N PHE A 78 1.37 -9.16 1.10
CA PHE A 78 2.67 -9.70 0.69
C PHE A 78 3.86 -8.92 1.23
N GLY A 79 5.00 -9.60 1.38
CA GLY A 79 6.21 -9.06 1.95
C GLY A 79 6.08 -8.75 3.44
N GLY A 80 6.90 -7.82 3.92
CA GLY A 80 6.86 -7.36 5.30
C GLY A 80 8.04 -7.79 6.16
N TYR A 81 7.99 -7.46 7.42
CA TYR A 81 9.06 -7.68 8.39
C TYR A 81 8.52 -7.97 9.79
N ALA A 82 9.16 -8.89 10.50
CA ALA A 82 8.93 -9.13 11.93
C ALA A 82 10.26 -9.46 12.64
N PRO A 83 10.67 -8.72 13.68
CA PRO A 83 11.84 -9.11 14.48
C PRO A 83 11.58 -10.43 15.22
N PRO A 84 12.59 -11.30 15.42
CA PRO A 84 14.00 -11.20 15.03
C PRO A 84 14.31 -11.79 13.65
N SER A 85 13.41 -11.71 12.68
CA SER A 85 13.65 -12.25 11.36
C SER A 85 14.89 -11.64 10.66
N PRO A 86 15.41 -12.27 9.60
CA PRO A 86 16.53 -11.73 8.85
C PRO A 86 16.31 -10.27 8.46
N PRO A 87 17.36 -9.44 8.40
CA PRO A 87 17.22 -8.03 8.07
C PRO A 87 16.59 -7.75 6.70
N ALA A 88 16.51 -8.77 5.84
CA ALA A 88 15.88 -8.70 4.53
C ALA A 88 14.35 -8.66 4.54
N GLY A 89 13.68 -9.09 5.62
CA GLY A 89 12.22 -9.22 5.67
C GLY A 89 11.69 -10.58 5.20
N PHE A 90 10.44 -10.60 4.75
CA PHE A 90 9.74 -11.80 4.26
C PHE A 90 9.38 -11.70 2.76
N GLY A 91 9.26 -12.87 2.13
CA GLY A 91 8.59 -13.03 0.84
C GLY A 91 7.11 -13.40 0.97
N LEU A 92 6.64 -13.72 2.17
CA LEU A 92 5.33 -14.31 2.46
C LEU A 92 4.19 -13.59 1.75
N THR A 93 3.33 -14.40 1.12
CA THR A 93 2.06 -13.95 0.52
C THR A 93 0.91 -14.72 1.15
N GLU A 94 -0.12 -14.00 1.57
CA GLU A 94 -1.36 -14.57 2.07
C GLU A 94 -2.56 -13.97 1.34
N GLU A 95 -3.53 -14.80 1.00
CA GLU A 95 -4.79 -14.41 0.35
C GLU A 95 -5.94 -14.40 1.35
N PHE A 96 -6.78 -13.36 1.26
CA PHE A 96 -7.95 -13.15 2.10
C PHE A 96 -9.25 -13.40 1.33
N ASP A 97 -10.09 -14.26 1.85
CA ASP A 97 -11.39 -14.62 1.25
C ASP A 97 -12.59 -13.81 1.81
N GLY A 98 -12.31 -12.78 2.62
CA GLY A 98 -13.32 -12.00 3.35
C GLY A 98 -13.54 -12.46 4.79
N SER A 99 -12.97 -13.61 5.18
CA SER A 99 -13.11 -14.18 6.53
C SER A 99 -11.81 -14.76 7.10
N SER A 100 -10.96 -15.32 6.25
CA SER A 100 -9.73 -16.02 6.63
C SER A 100 -8.59 -15.75 5.64
N TRP A 101 -7.35 -15.94 6.12
CA TRP A 101 -6.14 -15.85 5.33
C TRP A 101 -5.61 -17.25 5.02
N THR A 102 -5.11 -17.43 3.81
CA THR A 102 -4.49 -18.67 3.33
C THR A 102 -3.15 -18.36 2.68
N GLU A 103 -2.10 -19.12 2.98
CA GLU A 103 -0.79 -18.98 2.35
C GLU A 103 -0.88 -19.24 0.85
N SER A 104 -0.11 -18.47 0.07
CA SER A 104 0.02 -18.59 -1.38
C SER A 104 1.49 -18.48 -1.80
N GLY A 105 1.78 -18.46 -3.10
CA GLY A 105 3.15 -18.37 -3.61
C GLY A 105 3.86 -17.09 -3.20
N ASP A 106 5.06 -17.21 -2.64
CA ASP A 106 5.84 -16.11 -2.09
C ASP A 106 6.52 -15.25 -3.17
N LEU A 107 6.81 -13.97 -2.82
CA LEU A 107 7.70 -13.11 -3.59
C LEU A 107 9.06 -13.78 -3.80
N SER A 108 9.61 -13.69 -5.00
CA SER A 108 10.96 -14.21 -5.32
C SER A 108 12.04 -13.45 -4.53
N THR A 109 11.78 -12.16 -4.24
CA THR A 109 12.68 -11.30 -3.48
C THR A 109 12.04 -10.95 -2.13
N VAL A 110 12.61 -11.46 -1.04
CA VAL A 110 12.19 -11.11 0.32
C VAL A 110 12.39 -9.61 0.57
N ARG A 111 11.37 -8.89 1.01
CA ARG A 111 11.42 -7.42 1.17
C ARG A 111 10.31 -6.85 2.04
N PHE A 112 10.57 -5.68 2.58
CA PHE A 112 9.62 -4.92 3.40
C PHE A 112 9.58 -3.45 2.96
N ALA A 113 8.61 -2.70 3.44
CA ALA A 113 8.38 -1.30 3.07
C ALA A 113 8.27 -1.12 1.55
N LEU A 114 7.66 -2.08 0.89
CA LEU A 114 7.39 -2.11 -0.54
C LEU A 114 6.05 -1.43 -0.83
N GLY A 115 5.87 -0.98 -2.06
CA GLY A 115 4.57 -0.56 -2.57
C GLY A 115 3.81 -1.74 -3.18
N GLY A 116 2.50 -1.62 -3.22
CA GLY A 116 1.63 -2.62 -3.82
C GLY A 116 0.34 -2.02 -4.36
N THR A 117 -0.24 -2.65 -5.38
CA THR A 117 -1.54 -2.31 -5.96
C THR A 117 -2.12 -3.51 -6.72
N GLY A 118 -3.33 -3.37 -7.24
CA GLY A 118 -3.99 -4.38 -8.07
C GLY A 118 -5.12 -5.14 -7.36
N THR A 119 -5.30 -6.39 -7.73
CA THR A 119 -6.33 -7.29 -7.18
C THR A 119 -5.69 -8.54 -6.56
N GLN A 120 -6.49 -9.38 -5.88
CA GLN A 120 -6.02 -10.65 -5.33
C GLN A 120 -5.35 -11.55 -6.39
N THR A 121 -5.88 -11.60 -7.60
CA THR A 121 -5.39 -12.46 -8.67
C THR A 121 -4.50 -11.75 -9.69
N ALA A 122 -4.26 -10.45 -9.53
CA ALA A 122 -3.40 -9.64 -10.39
C ALA A 122 -2.83 -8.47 -9.57
N ALA A 123 -1.94 -8.79 -8.62
CA ALA A 123 -1.28 -7.79 -7.79
C ALA A 123 0.09 -7.41 -8.35
N LEU A 124 0.53 -6.21 -8.03
CA LEU A 124 1.82 -5.66 -8.39
C LEU A 124 2.57 -5.29 -7.11
N ALA A 125 3.78 -5.81 -6.94
CA ALA A 125 4.71 -5.48 -5.86
C ALA A 125 5.93 -4.75 -6.42
N PHE A 126 6.30 -3.61 -5.85
CA PHE A 126 7.41 -2.82 -6.37
C PHE A 126 8.21 -2.11 -5.28
N GLY A 127 9.51 -1.96 -5.52
CA GLY A 127 10.42 -1.36 -4.57
C GLY A 127 10.55 -2.12 -3.26
N GLY A 128 10.75 -1.38 -2.18
CA GLY A 128 10.99 -1.93 -0.85
C GLY A 128 12.46 -2.03 -0.50
N ALA A 129 12.76 -2.76 0.54
CA ALA A 129 14.13 -2.96 1.02
C ALA A 129 14.41 -4.43 1.36
N THR A 130 15.58 -4.87 0.94
CA THR A 130 16.26 -6.10 1.37
C THR A 130 17.52 -5.79 2.15
N PRO A 131 17.59 -4.70 2.91
CA PRO A 131 18.62 -3.65 2.91
C PRO A 131 19.84 -3.92 2.02
N PRO A 132 20.14 -3.01 1.03
CA PRO A 132 19.54 -1.69 0.79
C PRO A 132 18.17 -1.71 0.10
N ALA A 133 17.62 -0.53 -0.24
CA ALA A 133 16.42 -0.39 -1.05
C ALA A 133 16.63 -0.97 -2.45
N VAL A 134 15.54 -1.46 -3.06
CA VAL A 134 15.55 -2.10 -4.38
C VAL A 134 14.59 -1.40 -5.35
N ASN A 135 14.75 -1.68 -6.65
CA ASN A 135 13.85 -1.20 -7.71
C ASN A 135 13.08 -2.33 -8.39
N SER A 136 13.18 -3.55 -7.89
CA SER A 136 12.51 -4.72 -8.46
C SER A 136 10.99 -4.59 -8.41
N THR A 137 10.35 -5.11 -9.47
CA THR A 137 8.91 -5.26 -9.58
C THR A 137 8.59 -6.74 -9.76
N GLU A 138 7.53 -7.20 -9.13
CA GLU A 138 6.99 -8.55 -9.30
C GLU A 138 5.48 -8.48 -9.53
N GLU A 139 4.99 -9.35 -10.41
CA GLU A 139 3.59 -9.48 -10.82
C GLU A 139 3.02 -10.80 -10.31
N TYR A 140 1.87 -10.72 -9.65
CA TYR A 140 1.15 -11.86 -9.12
C TYR A 140 0.04 -12.32 -10.08
N ASN A 141 -0.12 -13.62 -10.26
CA ASN A 141 -1.14 -14.20 -11.14
C ASN A 141 -2.26 -14.94 -10.39
N GLY A 142 -2.34 -14.77 -9.07
CA GLY A 142 -3.28 -15.51 -8.21
C GLY A 142 -2.69 -16.79 -7.61
N SER A 143 -1.43 -17.13 -7.89
CA SER A 143 -0.76 -18.29 -7.29
C SER A 143 0.75 -18.14 -7.16
N SER A 144 1.38 -17.32 -7.97
CA SER A 144 2.83 -17.14 -7.98
C SER A 144 3.22 -15.74 -8.47
N TRP A 145 4.42 -15.31 -8.09
CA TRP A 145 5.02 -14.05 -8.51
C TRP A 145 6.03 -14.28 -9.64
N THR A 146 6.02 -13.38 -10.61
CA THR A 146 7.00 -13.33 -11.71
C THR A 146 7.62 -11.95 -11.79
N ALA A 147 8.89 -11.88 -12.23
CA ALA A 147 9.56 -10.60 -12.37
C ALA A 147 8.92 -9.74 -13.47
N GLY A 148 8.58 -8.49 -13.13
CA GLY A 148 8.20 -7.45 -14.07
C GLY A 148 9.34 -6.48 -14.37
N GLY A 149 9.05 -5.42 -15.13
CA GLY A 149 10.02 -4.35 -15.41
C GLY A 149 10.41 -3.57 -14.17
N ASN A 150 11.69 -3.37 -13.93
CA ASN A 150 12.18 -2.64 -12.76
C ASN A 150 11.84 -1.15 -12.81
N MET A 151 11.60 -0.55 -11.65
CA MET A 151 11.50 0.90 -11.51
C MET A 151 12.79 1.59 -11.98
N VAL A 152 12.68 2.84 -12.40
CA VAL A 152 13.82 3.66 -12.89
C VAL A 152 14.85 3.98 -11.79
N ALA A 153 14.45 3.89 -10.51
CA ALA A 153 15.31 4.09 -9.35
C ALA A 153 14.88 3.19 -8.18
N VAL A 154 15.82 2.90 -7.28
CA VAL A 154 15.54 2.19 -6.03
C VAL A 154 14.65 3.05 -5.13
N ASN A 155 13.64 2.45 -4.52
CA ASN A 155 12.73 3.16 -3.63
C ASN A 155 12.14 2.23 -2.56
N LYS A 156 11.76 2.79 -1.41
CA LYS A 156 11.04 2.11 -0.33
C LYS A 156 10.07 3.06 0.35
N SER A 157 9.10 2.53 1.07
CA SER A 157 8.06 3.32 1.75
C SER A 157 7.29 4.22 0.78
N ASN A 158 7.22 3.81 -0.49
CA ASN A 158 6.39 4.37 -1.54
C ASN A 158 5.00 3.74 -1.49
N GLN A 159 4.03 4.42 -2.07
CA GLN A 159 2.65 3.94 -2.16
C GLN A 159 2.27 3.64 -3.61
N GLY A 160 1.20 2.87 -3.77
CA GLY A 160 0.69 2.49 -5.07
C GLY A 160 -0.80 2.78 -5.23
N ALA A 161 -1.20 2.93 -6.49
CA ALA A 161 -2.58 3.03 -6.93
C ALA A 161 -2.75 2.33 -8.28
N GLY A 162 -3.99 2.05 -8.69
CA GLY A 162 -4.30 1.45 -9.98
C GLY A 162 -4.32 -0.08 -9.98
N THR A 163 -3.96 -0.66 -11.11
CA THR A 163 -3.98 -2.11 -11.37
C THR A 163 -2.59 -2.63 -11.72
N GLN A 164 -2.46 -3.95 -11.90
CA GLN A 164 -1.20 -4.57 -12.32
C GLN A 164 -0.70 -4.07 -13.68
N THR A 165 -1.60 -3.77 -14.62
CA THR A 165 -1.27 -3.34 -15.99
C THR A 165 -1.45 -1.82 -16.21
N ALA A 166 -1.93 -1.11 -15.22
CA ALA A 166 -2.07 0.34 -15.19
C ALA A 166 -1.82 0.81 -13.76
N GLY A 167 -0.56 0.69 -13.33
CA GLY A 167 -0.13 0.97 -11.96
C GLY A 167 0.50 2.36 -11.85
N LEU A 168 0.38 2.94 -10.66
CA LEU A 168 1.03 4.17 -10.28
C LEU A 168 1.81 3.95 -8.99
N THR A 169 3.03 4.47 -8.90
CA THR A 169 3.74 4.63 -7.62
C THR A 169 4.18 6.06 -7.42
N PHE A 170 4.15 6.53 -6.18
CA PHE A 170 4.55 7.89 -5.85
C PHE A 170 5.20 7.98 -4.48
N GLY A 171 6.00 9.03 -4.28
CA GLY A 171 6.71 9.28 -3.04
C GLY A 171 7.78 8.25 -2.71
N GLY A 172 8.04 8.05 -1.43
CA GLY A 172 8.99 7.09 -0.89
C GLY A 172 10.26 7.72 -0.29
N ALA A 173 10.96 6.94 0.52
CA ALA A 173 12.09 7.45 1.30
C ALA A 173 13.35 7.76 0.47
N SER A 174 13.47 7.18 -0.74
CA SER A 174 14.66 7.38 -1.58
C SER A 174 14.48 8.48 -2.62
N THR A 175 13.26 8.67 -3.14
CA THR A 175 12.97 9.58 -4.26
C THR A 175 12.04 10.73 -3.89
N GLY A 176 11.40 10.66 -2.74
CA GLY A 176 10.58 11.72 -2.14
C GLY A 176 9.35 12.14 -2.96
N THR A 177 9.56 12.84 -4.07
CA THR A 177 8.49 13.38 -4.92
C THR A 177 8.20 12.56 -6.16
N GLN A 178 9.05 11.59 -6.51
CA GLN A 178 8.94 10.87 -7.78
C GLN A 178 7.61 10.12 -7.92
N THR A 179 7.01 10.24 -9.10
CA THR A 179 5.84 9.46 -9.51
C THR A 179 6.19 8.69 -10.78
N LEU A 180 5.82 7.41 -10.82
CA LEU A 180 6.02 6.52 -11.95
C LEU A 180 4.73 5.82 -12.31
N GLY A 181 4.46 5.65 -13.61
CA GLY A 181 3.36 4.83 -14.13
C GLY A 181 3.87 3.53 -14.72
N TYR A 182 3.19 2.43 -14.42
CA TYR A 182 3.45 1.08 -14.95
C TYR A 182 2.42 0.71 -16.00
N ASP A 183 2.86 0.22 -17.15
CA ASP A 183 2.00 -0.15 -18.29
C ASP A 183 1.76 -1.66 -18.43
N GLY A 184 2.15 -2.45 -17.41
CA GLY A 184 2.15 -3.91 -17.45
C GLY A 184 3.46 -4.52 -17.97
N THR A 185 4.47 -3.68 -18.29
CA THR A 185 5.77 -4.14 -18.78
C THR A 185 6.92 -3.29 -18.24
N SER A 186 6.72 -1.97 -18.19
CA SER A 186 7.76 -1.00 -17.86
C SER A 186 7.23 0.20 -17.09
N TRP A 187 8.13 0.85 -16.35
CA TRP A 187 7.85 2.09 -15.63
C TRP A 187 8.27 3.32 -16.41
N SER A 188 7.41 4.31 -16.44
CA SER A 188 7.67 5.63 -17.04
C SER A 188 7.49 6.75 -16.02
N ILE A 189 8.26 7.84 -16.18
CA ILE A 189 8.17 9.01 -15.29
C ILE A 189 6.83 9.72 -15.55
N ARG A 190 6.17 10.11 -14.46
CA ARG A 190 4.94 10.90 -14.43
C ARG A 190 5.16 12.22 -13.67
N PRO A 191 4.24 13.19 -13.74
CA PRO A 191 4.31 14.40 -12.94
C PRO A 191 4.53 14.10 -11.46
N SER A 192 5.54 14.72 -10.86
CA SER A 192 5.96 14.46 -9.48
C SER A 192 5.01 15.10 -8.47
N LEU A 193 4.97 14.56 -7.25
CA LEU A 193 4.36 15.23 -6.10
C LEU A 193 5.03 16.60 -5.88
N ALA A 194 4.27 17.59 -5.42
CA ALA A 194 4.80 18.89 -5.02
C ALA A 194 5.63 18.78 -3.73
N THR A 195 5.24 17.88 -2.83
CA THR A 195 5.92 17.67 -1.54
C THR A 195 6.42 16.24 -1.42
N GLY A 196 7.69 16.06 -1.11
CA GLY A 196 8.27 14.74 -0.87
C GLY A 196 7.64 14.05 0.33
N ARG A 197 7.24 12.77 0.18
CA ARG A 197 6.53 11.97 1.17
C ARG A 197 7.11 10.58 1.33
N SER A 198 7.10 10.09 2.58
CA SER A 198 7.39 8.69 2.90
C SER A 198 6.51 8.23 4.06
N TYR A 199 6.17 6.94 4.14
CA TYR A 199 5.29 6.39 5.17
C TYR A 199 3.94 7.12 5.25
N PHE A 200 3.30 7.28 4.15
CA PHE A 200 2.02 7.98 3.95
C PHE A 200 0.98 7.00 3.38
N ALA A 201 -0.26 7.43 3.25
CA ALA A 201 -1.30 6.66 2.58
C ALA A 201 -1.41 7.06 1.11
N GLY A 202 -1.59 6.07 0.23
CA GLY A 202 -1.82 6.29 -1.20
C GLY A 202 -2.85 5.32 -1.73
N PHE A 203 -3.80 5.81 -2.53
CA PHE A 203 -4.87 5.02 -3.13
C PHE A 203 -5.45 5.71 -4.35
N GLY A 204 -6.23 4.98 -5.13
CA GLY A 204 -6.87 5.48 -6.35
C GLY A 204 -6.58 4.63 -7.58
N THR A 205 -6.56 5.27 -8.74
CA THR A 205 -6.23 4.66 -10.04
C THR A 205 -4.92 5.24 -10.59
N ASP A 206 -4.46 4.73 -11.72
CA ASP A 206 -3.30 5.26 -12.45
C ASP A 206 -3.49 6.68 -12.99
N THR A 207 -4.74 7.16 -13.09
CA THR A 207 -5.10 8.49 -13.57
C THR A 207 -5.75 9.40 -12.52
N ALA A 208 -6.14 8.86 -11.36
CA ALA A 208 -6.76 9.61 -10.28
C ALA A 208 -6.37 8.98 -8.93
N ALA A 209 -5.37 9.55 -8.27
CA ALA A 209 -4.83 9.02 -7.03
C ALA A 209 -4.67 10.12 -5.97
N ILE A 210 -4.63 9.68 -4.71
CA ILE A 210 -4.44 10.55 -3.54
C ILE A 210 -3.20 10.11 -2.78
N ALA A 211 -2.40 11.10 -2.35
CA ALA A 211 -1.32 10.96 -1.39
C ALA A 211 -1.64 11.75 -0.13
N ALA A 212 -1.86 11.08 1.00
CA ALA A 212 -2.26 11.69 2.26
C ALA A 212 -1.27 11.41 3.39
N GLY A 213 -0.92 12.45 4.14
CA GLY A 213 0.02 12.37 5.26
C GLY A 213 1.49 12.38 4.83
N ASN A 214 2.38 12.20 5.79
CA ASN A 214 3.84 12.11 5.60
C ASN A 214 4.55 11.73 6.90
N ASN A 215 5.83 11.32 6.81
CA ASN A 215 6.75 11.26 7.94
C ASN A 215 7.92 12.28 7.73
N PRO A 216 8.13 13.28 8.60
CA PRO A 216 7.37 13.55 9.83
C PRO A 216 5.91 13.89 9.54
N ALA A 217 5.04 13.72 10.55
CA ALA A 217 3.59 13.85 10.41
C ALA A 217 3.18 15.18 9.74
N ALA A 218 2.35 15.08 8.72
CA ALA A 218 1.80 16.20 7.98
C ALA A 218 0.33 15.95 7.67
N THR A 219 -0.46 17.02 7.69
CA THR A 219 -1.89 17.01 7.39
C THR A 219 -2.20 17.35 5.93
N THR A 220 -1.20 17.34 5.07
CA THR A 220 -1.34 17.71 3.66
C THR A 220 -1.74 16.52 2.80
N VAL A 221 -2.59 16.79 1.83
CA VAL A 221 -3.05 15.84 0.80
C VAL A 221 -2.71 16.38 -0.57
N GLU A 222 -2.31 15.52 -1.46
CA GLU A 222 -2.12 15.85 -2.89
C GLU A 222 -2.94 14.89 -3.73
N GLU A 223 -3.61 15.43 -4.74
CA GLU A 223 -4.36 14.67 -5.74
C GLU A 223 -3.57 14.60 -7.05
N TYR A 224 -3.51 13.40 -7.63
CA TYR A 224 -2.98 13.18 -8.97
C TYR A 224 -4.16 12.99 -9.93
N THR A 225 -4.17 13.77 -11.02
CA THR A 225 -5.25 13.79 -12.03
C THR A 225 -4.76 13.38 -13.42
N GLY A 226 -3.87 12.40 -13.49
CA GLY A 226 -3.27 11.94 -14.75
C GLY A 226 -2.14 12.86 -15.25
N ASP A 227 -1.92 12.87 -16.56
CA ASP A 227 -0.83 13.63 -17.18
C ASP A 227 -1.07 15.15 -17.25
N VAL A 228 -2.13 15.65 -16.61
CA VAL A 228 -2.38 17.10 -16.50
C VAL A 228 -1.69 17.62 -15.25
N GLU A 229 -0.70 18.49 -15.39
CA GLU A 229 0.01 19.16 -14.30
C GLU A 229 -0.95 20.04 -13.46
N THR A 230 -1.74 19.45 -12.59
CA THR A 230 -2.54 20.20 -11.61
C THR A 230 -2.56 19.46 -10.28
N ILE A 231 -1.57 19.74 -9.45
CA ILE A 231 -1.55 19.26 -8.06
C ILE A 231 -2.22 20.31 -7.19
N THR A 232 -3.39 20.00 -6.67
CA THR A 232 -4.07 20.84 -5.68
C THR A 232 -3.75 20.34 -4.29
N ALA A 233 -2.94 21.09 -3.54
CA ALA A 233 -2.66 20.77 -2.13
C ALA A 233 -3.84 21.20 -1.25
N GLN A 234 -4.36 20.26 -0.45
CA GLN A 234 -5.39 20.54 0.55
C GLN A 234 -4.90 20.14 1.95
N THR A 235 -5.43 20.79 2.96
CA THR A 235 -5.02 20.60 4.36
C THR A 235 -5.99 19.68 5.09
N LEU A 236 -5.48 18.62 5.73
CA LEU A 236 -6.22 17.81 6.70
C LEU A 236 -6.55 18.68 7.92
N THR A 237 -7.81 18.75 8.28
CA THR A 237 -8.23 19.36 9.56
C THR A 237 -8.31 18.26 10.61
N THR A 238 -7.31 18.19 11.48
CA THR A 238 -7.41 17.36 12.68
C THR A 238 -8.28 18.09 13.70
N SER A 239 -9.33 17.44 14.17
CA SER A 239 -10.12 17.85 15.33
C SER A 239 -9.43 17.46 16.63
#